data_146795cee6db0c0b4d0ca1713c3daba9
#
_entry.id   146795cee6db0c0b4d0ca1713c3daba9
#
_cell.length_a   1.000
_cell.length_b   1.000
_cell.length_c   1.000
_cell.angle_alpha   90.00
_cell.angle_beta   90.00
_cell.angle_gamma   90.00
#
_symmetry.space_group_name_H-M   'P 1'
#
loop_
_entity.id
_entity.type
_entity.pdbx_description
1 polymer ?
#
loop_
_entity_poly.entity_id
_entity_poly.type
_entity_poly.pdbx_seq_one_letter_code
_entity_poly.pdbx_strand_id
1 'polypeptide(L)'
;MNKRTKIIGTLGPATESESTLHSMIVAGMDLVRLNFSHGTHEEHRAHVDAVKKVREELRRPIGIILDTKGPCIRTGMLAGGEPVHLFAGDRLVLTEEPIEGTAARIHQSFHGLSDFVSSGSSILLDDGQIELAVDRLSGSDIICTVQNPGTLGQCKQLNIPHVVIPMPIMTEQDGADLRFGIDLGIDYVAASFIRNEQDIRTIRTFLDKNGGKGIDIMSKIENAQAIENIEEIIAASDAIMVARGDLGVEIDPASVPHLQKKIVQACNRAFCPVVIATHMLDSMVRAPHPTRAEVTDVANAIYDGADALMLSGETAIGTYPQLAIKTMARIARASEAYLLSETNIPNRDVAQTRVSPMIAHAAVNTAEALAAHCIVTPTLTGRTALLVSNFRPKVPIYAVTATDEVARKLSLCWGVESILGSIQGDASQILARSEQAVVDTYLAKTGDLAIFTLGDRETSPEASEIAIGSSQRTVHATNVVEVVQVKASPSRLQHATAADGVSDTRHEDDDARISDTTRKERL
;
A
#
# COMPACT_ATOMS: atom_id res chain seq x y z
N MET A 1 5.87 -12.90 -17.18
CA MET A 1 6.62 -12.20 -16.11
C MET A 1 5.62 -11.82 -15.04
N ASN A 2 5.88 -12.13 -13.76
CA ASN A 2 5.04 -11.69 -12.65
C ASN A 2 5.12 -10.16 -12.54
N LYS A 3 4.01 -9.50 -12.14
CA LYS A 3 4.06 -8.06 -11.85
C LYS A 3 4.97 -7.78 -10.66
N ARG A 4 5.62 -6.65 -10.64
CA ARG A 4 6.54 -6.22 -9.59
C ARG A 4 5.96 -5.13 -8.70
N THR A 5 5.24 -4.17 -9.29
CA THR A 5 4.47 -3.16 -8.56
C THR A 5 3.41 -3.85 -7.73
N LYS A 6 3.34 -3.55 -6.44
CA LYS A 6 2.42 -4.18 -5.50
C LYS A 6 1.02 -3.57 -5.62
N ILE A 7 0.00 -4.34 -5.29
CA ILE A 7 -1.40 -3.89 -5.34
C ILE A 7 -2.03 -4.06 -3.97
N ILE A 8 -2.56 -2.96 -3.45
CA ILE A 8 -3.33 -2.90 -2.23
C ILE A 8 -4.81 -2.84 -2.60
N GLY A 9 -5.62 -3.75 -2.06
CA GLY A 9 -7.07 -3.72 -2.21
C GLY A 9 -7.75 -3.35 -0.89
N THR A 10 -8.68 -2.41 -0.91
CA THR A 10 -9.50 -2.09 0.26
C THR A 10 -10.63 -3.09 0.38
N LEU A 11 -10.79 -3.66 1.58
CA LEU A 11 -11.89 -4.56 1.90
C LEU A 11 -13.13 -3.79 2.33
N GLY A 12 -14.30 -4.36 2.05
CA GLY A 12 -15.59 -3.79 2.37
C GLY A 12 -16.72 -4.70 1.87
N PRO A 13 -17.96 -4.21 1.75
CA PRO A 13 -19.13 -5.00 1.40
C PRO A 13 -18.99 -5.85 0.12
N ALA A 14 -18.23 -5.37 -0.87
CA ALA A 14 -18.01 -6.13 -2.12
C ALA A 14 -17.02 -7.30 -1.96
N THR A 15 -16.34 -7.42 -0.82
CA THR A 15 -15.25 -8.39 -0.58
C THR A 15 -15.45 -9.25 0.66
N GLU A 16 -16.69 -9.38 1.16
CA GLU A 16 -17.01 -10.17 2.35
C GLU A 16 -16.79 -11.68 2.16
N SER A 17 -16.95 -12.18 0.92
CA SER A 17 -16.80 -13.62 0.68
C SER A 17 -15.34 -14.04 0.56
N GLU A 18 -14.97 -15.15 1.21
CA GLU A 18 -13.64 -15.77 1.10
C GLU A 18 -13.28 -16.09 -0.36
N SER A 19 -14.26 -16.50 -1.18
CA SER A 19 -14.04 -16.81 -2.60
C SER A 19 -13.69 -15.57 -3.43
N THR A 20 -14.30 -14.41 -3.13
CA THR A 20 -13.94 -13.14 -3.76
C THR A 20 -12.53 -12.73 -3.36
N LEU A 21 -12.20 -12.79 -2.06
CA LEU A 21 -10.88 -12.48 -1.54
C LEU A 21 -9.80 -13.38 -2.15
N HIS A 22 -10.03 -14.70 -2.17
CA HIS A 22 -9.15 -15.67 -2.83
C HIS A 22 -8.91 -15.30 -4.30
N SER A 23 -9.99 -14.99 -5.04
CA SER A 23 -9.91 -14.60 -6.44
C SER A 23 -9.13 -13.32 -6.67
N MET A 24 -9.25 -12.31 -5.78
CA MET A 24 -8.49 -11.06 -5.83
C MET A 24 -7.00 -11.28 -5.57
N ILE A 25 -6.65 -12.12 -4.58
CA ILE A 25 -5.25 -12.45 -4.28
C ILE A 25 -4.62 -13.19 -5.48
N VAL A 26 -5.34 -14.14 -6.06
CA VAL A 26 -4.88 -14.86 -7.27
C VAL A 26 -4.76 -13.92 -8.47
N ALA A 27 -5.65 -12.92 -8.60
CA ALA A 27 -5.58 -11.90 -9.65
C ALA A 27 -4.38 -10.95 -9.51
N GLY A 28 -3.77 -10.89 -8.33
CA GLY A 28 -2.53 -10.14 -8.09
C GLY A 28 -2.55 -9.12 -6.97
N MET A 29 -3.51 -9.19 -6.05
CA MET A 29 -3.49 -8.39 -4.81
C MET A 29 -2.39 -8.89 -3.87
N ASP A 30 -1.61 -7.99 -3.30
CA ASP A 30 -0.46 -8.29 -2.42
C ASP A 30 -0.74 -7.90 -0.97
N LEU A 31 -1.53 -6.85 -0.73
CA LEU A 31 -1.91 -6.37 0.59
C LEU A 31 -3.40 -6.03 0.62
N VAL A 32 -3.96 -6.06 1.83
CA VAL A 32 -5.32 -5.60 2.09
C VAL A 32 -5.30 -4.36 2.97
N ARG A 33 -6.23 -3.43 2.71
CA ARG A 33 -6.47 -2.25 3.53
C ARG A 33 -7.83 -2.36 4.21
N LEU A 34 -7.87 -2.09 5.50
CA LEU A 34 -9.07 -1.93 6.32
C LEU A 34 -9.25 -0.44 6.61
N ASN A 35 -10.34 0.16 6.14
CA ASN A 35 -10.62 1.58 6.36
C ASN A 35 -11.47 1.77 7.62
N PHE A 36 -10.84 2.18 8.72
CA PHE A 36 -11.51 2.38 10.01
C PHE A 36 -12.35 3.68 10.08
N SER A 37 -12.45 4.44 8.99
CA SER A 37 -13.46 5.50 8.87
C SER A 37 -14.87 4.94 8.70
N HIS A 38 -15.00 3.65 8.35
CA HIS A 38 -16.24 2.94 8.07
C HIS A 38 -16.22 1.54 8.70
N GLY A 39 -17.40 0.98 8.92
CA GLY A 39 -17.55 -0.37 9.47
C GLY A 39 -17.38 -0.44 10.99
N THR A 40 -17.59 -1.62 11.52
CA THR A 40 -17.46 -1.96 12.94
C THR A 40 -16.23 -2.82 13.19
N HIS A 41 -15.79 -2.92 14.45
CA HIS A 41 -14.71 -3.81 14.84
C HIS A 41 -15.00 -5.28 14.50
N GLU A 42 -16.27 -5.71 14.58
CA GLU A 42 -16.71 -7.06 14.24
C GLU A 42 -16.55 -7.35 12.74
N GLU A 43 -16.94 -6.41 11.88
CA GLU A 43 -16.76 -6.52 10.41
C GLU A 43 -15.29 -6.57 10.05
N HIS A 44 -14.46 -5.69 10.64
CA HIS A 44 -13.02 -5.71 10.42
C HIS A 44 -12.36 -7.01 10.88
N ARG A 45 -12.80 -7.58 12.01
CA ARG A 45 -12.33 -8.89 12.48
C ARG A 45 -12.67 -9.99 11.48
N ALA A 46 -13.90 -10.03 10.98
CA ALA A 46 -14.32 -11.02 9.99
C ALA A 46 -13.47 -10.93 8.72
N HIS A 47 -13.18 -9.72 8.24
CA HIS A 47 -12.28 -9.52 7.10
C HIS A 47 -10.87 -10.04 7.38
N VAL A 48 -10.28 -9.73 8.55
CA VAL A 48 -8.94 -10.19 8.92
C VAL A 48 -8.88 -11.71 9.02
N ASP A 49 -9.88 -12.33 9.60
CA ASP A 49 -9.94 -13.79 9.76
C ASP A 49 -10.03 -14.48 8.38
N ALA A 50 -10.83 -13.93 7.45
CA ALA A 50 -10.88 -14.39 6.06
C ALA A 50 -9.52 -14.24 5.34
N VAL A 51 -8.83 -13.09 5.51
CA VAL A 51 -7.50 -12.88 4.96
C VAL A 51 -6.50 -13.90 5.50
N LYS A 52 -6.50 -14.15 6.81
CA LYS A 52 -5.61 -15.13 7.46
C LYS A 52 -5.82 -16.53 6.89
N LYS A 53 -7.07 -16.95 6.73
CA LYS A 53 -7.43 -18.24 6.17
C LYS A 53 -6.95 -18.38 4.72
N VAL A 54 -7.29 -17.41 3.86
CA VAL A 54 -6.94 -17.46 2.43
C VAL A 54 -5.41 -17.39 2.20
N ARG A 55 -4.66 -16.59 2.99
CA ARG A 55 -3.19 -16.55 2.87
C ARG A 55 -2.53 -17.87 3.27
N GLU A 56 -3.08 -18.60 4.25
CA GLU A 56 -2.61 -19.93 4.63
C GLU A 56 -2.87 -20.95 3.52
N GLU A 57 -4.08 -20.95 2.94
CA GLU A 57 -4.45 -21.82 1.82
C GLU A 57 -3.55 -21.59 0.60
N LEU A 58 -3.30 -20.33 0.26
CA LEU A 58 -2.45 -19.94 -0.88
C LEU A 58 -0.96 -19.97 -0.58
N ARG A 59 -0.56 -20.10 0.68
CA ARG A 59 0.83 -19.95 1.16
C ARG A 59 1.49 -18.66 0.65
N ARG A 60 0.73 -17.54 0.71
CA ARG A 60 1.20 -16.23 0.24
C ARG A 60 1.20 -15.22 1.39
N PRO A 61 2.27 -14.45 1.57
CA PRO A 61 2.38 -13.45 2.63
C PRO A 61 1.57 -12.19 2.24
N ILE A 62 0.29 -12.18 2.58
CA ILE A 62 -0.58 -11.02 2.38
C ILE A 62 -0.50 -10.10 3.59
N GLY A 63 -0.01 -8.88 3.41
CA GLY A 63 0.07 -7.87 4.47
C GLY A 63 -1.28 -7.22 4.75
N ILE A 64 -1.50 -6.80 5.99
CA ILE A 64 -2.74 -6.16 6.46
C ILE A 64 -2.43 -4.74 6.92
N ILE A 65 -3.13 -3.76 6.34
CA ILE A 65 -3.00 -2.33 6.64
C ILE A 65 -4.27 -1.87 7.36
N LEU A 66 -4.13 -1.31 8.56
CA LEU A 66 -5.16 -0.54 9.23
C LEU A 66 -5.01 0.92 8.85
N ASP A 67 -6.02 1.51 8.22
CA ASP A 67 -6.05 2.92 7.86
C ASP A 67 -6.90 3.68 8.87
N THR A 68 -6.26 4.59 9.64
CA THR A 68 -6.91 5.33 10.72
C THR A 68 -7.84 6.39 10.16
N LYS A 69 -8.89 6.72 10.92
CA LYS A 69 -9.77 7.83 10.59
C LYS A 69 -9.04 9.17 10.69
N GLY A 70 -8.22 9.32 11.72
CA GLY A 70 -7.49 10.55 12.03
C GLY A 70 -8.39 11.72 12.46
N PRO A 71 -7.78 12.85 12.80
CA PRO A 71 -8.50 14.05 13.22
C PRO A 71 -9.11 14.74 11.99
N CYS A 72 -10.43 14.65 11.85
CA CYS A 72 -11.15 15.35 10.79
C CYS A 72 -12.36 16.10 11.36
N ILE A 73 -12.63 17.29 10.80
CA ILE A 73 -13.85 18.04 11.11
C ILE A 73 -14.97 17.51 10.21
N ARG A 74 -16.16 17.33 10.77
CA ARG A 74 -17.30 16.82 10.02
C ARG A 74 -18.55 17.64 10.28
N THR A 75 -19.45 17.65 9.31
CA THR A 75 -20.83 18.12 9.50
C THR A 75 -21.58 17.15 10.41
N GLY A 76 -22.67 17.62 11.00
CA GLY A 76 -23.56 16.81 11.83
C GLY A 76 -24.58 15.98 11.05
N MET A 77 -25.53 15.44 11.81
CA MET A 77 -26.71 14.77 11.26
C MET A 77 -27.65 15.79 10.62
N LEU A 78 -28.39 15.37 9.62
CA LEU A 78 -29.39 16.20 8.92
C LEU A 78 -30.79 15.81 9.35
N ALA A 79 -31.69 16.79 9.38
CA ALA A 79 -33.08 16.60 9.76
C ALA A 79 -33.77 15.54 8.88
N GLY A 80 -34.42 14.60 9.51
CA GLY A 80 -35.07 13.49 8.82
C GLY A 80 -34.12 12.46 8.19
N GLY A 81 -32.81 12.62 8.32
CA GLY A 81 -31.82 11.71 7.75
C GLY A 81 -31.56 11.87 6.25
N GLU A 82 -32.27 12.79 5.59
CA GLU A 82 -32.20 12.99 4.15
C GLU A 82 -31.12 14.02 3.76
N PRO A 83 -30.43 13.83 2.63
CA PRO A 83 -29.49 14.82 2.10
C PRO A 83 -30.17 16.16 1.80
N VAL A 84 -29.45 17.27 1.99
CA VAL A 84 -29.93 18.61 1.69
C VAL A 84 -29.33 19.12 0.39
N HIS A 85 -30.14 19.78 -0.45
CA HIS A 85 -29.68 20.45 -1.65
C HIS A 85 -29.30 21.89 -1.31
N LEU A 86 -28.09 22.29 -1.69
CA LEU A 86 -27.55 23.63 -1.55
C LEU A 86 -27.39 24.25 -2.94
N PHE A 87 -27.81 25.48 -3.12
CA PHE A 87 -27.69 26.21 -4.38
C PHE A 87 -26.68 27.34 -4.28
N ALA A 88 -26.02 27.67 -5.37
CA ALA A 88 -25.10 28.80 -5.41
C ALA A 88 -25.82 30.11 -5.01
N GLY A 89 -25.21 30.84 -4.06
CA GLY A 89 -25.78 32.04 -3.47
C GLY A 89 -26.64 31.81 -2.23
N ASP A 90 -26.93 30.56 -1.88
CA ASP A 90 -27.62 30.24 -0.61
C ASP A 90 -26.75 30.61 0.59
N ARG A 91 -27.41 31.02 1.65
CA ARG A 91 -26.75 31.29 2.94
C ARG A 91 -26.80 30.06 3.84
N LEU A 92 -25.62 29.57 4.23
CA LEU A 92 -25.46 28.47 5.15
C LEU A 92 -24.73 28.92 6.41
N VAL A 93 -25.22 28.52 7.58
CA VAL A 93 -24.56 28.74 8.88
C VAL A 93 -23.96 27.44 9.36
N LEU A 94 -22.64 27.42 9.58
CA LEU A 94 -21.97 26.35 10.31
C LEU A 94 -21.91 26.72 11.79
N THR A 95 -22.39 25.81 12.65
CA THR A 95 -22.53 26.06 14.08
C THR A 95 -21.91 24.93 14.91
N GLU A 96 -21.43 25.26 16.10
CA GLU A 96 -20.99 24.28 17.11
C GLU A 96 -22.15 23.65 17.88
N GLU A 97 -23.35 24.24 17.83
CA GLU A 97 -24.54 23.68 18.49
C GLU A 97 -24.86 22.32 17.90
N PRO A 98 -25.03 21.26 18.73
CA PRO A 98 -25.41 19.94 18.26
C PRO A 98 -26.87 19.91 17.84
N ILE A 99 -27.14 20.28 16.59
CA ILE A 99 -28.48 20.33 15.99
C ILE A 99 -28.61 19.31 14.86
N GLU A 100 -29.83 18.91 14.53
CA GLU A 100 -30.16 18.32 13.24
C GLU A 100 -30.12 19.41 12.18
N GLY A 101 -29.20 19.27 11.23
CA GLY A 101 -28.89 20.28 10.21
C GLY A 101 -29.98 20.39 9.15
N THR A 102 -30.06 21.57 8.56
CA THR A 102 -30.93 21.91 7.41
C THR A 102 -30.11 22.62 6.35
N ALA A 103 -30.69 22.92 5.19
CA ALA A 103 -30.01 23.72 4.17
C ALA A 103 -29.58 25.15 4.62
N ALA A 104 -30.12 25.64 5.76
CA ALA A 104 -29.80 26.97 6.28
C ALA A 104 -28.78 26.95 7.44
N ARG A 105 -28.70 25.86 8.21
CA ARG A 105 -27.83 25.75 9.38
C ARG A 105 -27.44 24.30 9.63
N ILE A 106 -26.14 24.04 9.80
CA ILE A 106 -25.58 22.70 9.95
C ILE A 106 -24.58 22.71 11.09
N HIS A 107 -24.65 21.67 11.93
CA HIS A 107 -23.62 21.42 12.97
C HIS A 107 -22.28 21.09 12.35
N GLN A 108 -21.19 21.58 12.95
CA GLN A 108 -19.82 21.15 12.69
C GLN A 108 -19.13 20.69 13.99
N SER A 109 -18.27 19.67 13.90
CA SER A 109 -17.79 18.90 15.05
C SER A 109 -16.60 19.51 15.82
N PHE A 110 -15.98 20.59 15.34
CA PHE A 110 -14.78 21.17 15.97
C PHE A 110 -15.14 22.41 16.79
N HIS A 111 -14.90 22.35 18.08
CA HIS A 111 -15.14 23.49 18.98
C HIS A 111 -14.08 24.58 18.79
N GLY A 112 -14.51 25.83 18.62
CA GLY A 112 -13.62 26.98 18.37
C GLY A 112 -13.21 27.13 16.89
N LEU A 113 -13.92 26.55 15.93
CA LEU A 113 -13.59 26.68 14.50
C LEU A 113 -13.61 28.14 14.03
N SER A 114 -14.48 28.98 14.61
CA SER A 114 -14.56 30.41 14.34
C SER A 114 -13.26 31.17 14.63
N ASP A 115 -12.38 30.67 15.49
CA ASP A 115 -11.10 31.31 15.82
C ASP A 115 -10.05 31.14 14.72
N PHE A 116 -10.28 30.19 13.80
CA PHE A 116 -9.34 29.83 12.73
C PHE A 116 -9.76 30.32 11.34
N VAL A 117 -10.96 30.89 11.20
CA VAL A 117 -11.49 31.38 9.92
C VAL A 117 -11.78 32.88 10.00
N SER A 118 -11.80 33.52 8.84
CA SER A 118 -12.12 34.95 8.70
C SER A 118 -12.99 35.18 7.46
N SER A 119 -13.57 36.38 7.34
CA SER A 119 -14.26 36.76 6.12
C SER A 119 -13.36 36.57 4.91
N GLY A 120 -13.85 35.89 3.89
CA GLY A 120 -13.11 35.51 2.68
C GLY A 120 -12.42 34.15 2.75
N SER A 121 -12.39 33.47 3.91
CA SER A 121 -11.91 32.07 3.98
C SER A 121 -12.82 31.16 3.17
N SER A 122 -12.24 30.17 2.46
CA SER A 122 -12.97 29.10 1.79
C SER A 122 -13.11 27.89 2.74
N ILE A 123 -14.31 27.31 2.79
CA ILE A 123 -14.58 26.05 3.49
C ILE A 123 -15.13 25.06 2.46
N LEU A 124 -14.56 23.87 2.42
CA LEU A 124 -14.93 22.81 1.49
C LEU A 124 -15.68 21.70 2.25
N LEU A 125 -16.81 21.27 1.69
CA LEU A 125 -17.61 20.17 2.22
C LEU A 125 -17.62 19.00 1.24
N ASP A 126 -17.74 17.77 1.79
CA ASP A 126 -17.89 16.52 1.03
C ASP A 126 -16.78 16.36 -0.04
N ASP A 127 -15.53 16.27 0.41
CA ASP A 127 -14.35 16.11 -0.44
C ASP A 127 -14.21 17.22 -1.51
N GLY A 128 -14.60 18.45 -1.15
CA GLY A 128 -14.51 19.63 -2.02
C GLY A 128 -15.64 19.73 -3.05
N GLN A 129 -16.67 18.90 -2.99
CA GLN A 129 -17.81 18.98 -3.91
C GLN A 129 -18.63 20.25 -3.71
N ILE A 130 -18.66 20.81 -2.50
CA ILE A 130 -19.37 22.04 -2.16
C ILE A 130 -18.39 23.02 -1.54
N GLU A 131 -18.30 24.19 -2.13
CA GLU A 131 -17.47 25.29 -1.64
C GLU A 131 -18.34 26.37 -1.00
N LEU A 132 -17.90 26.83 0.19
CA LEU A 132 -18.49 27.90 0.95
C LEU A 132 -17.49 29.05 1.08
N ALA A 133 -17.89 30.28 0.86
CA ALA A 133 -17.13 31.46 1.24
C ALA A 133 -17.64 31.99 2.57
N VAL A 134 -16.76 32.23 3.53
CA VAL A 134 -17.10 32.82 4.82
C VAL A 134 -17.40 34.30 4.62
N ASP A 135 -18.64 34.72 4.91
CA ASP A 135 -19.04 36.13 4.85
C ASP A 135 -18.64 36.88 6.11
N ARG A 136 -19.01 36.32 7.27
CA ARG A 136 -18.76 36.91 8.60
C ARG A 136 -18.93 35.89 9.73
N LEU A 137 -18.41 36.23 10.86
CA LEU A 137 -18.60 35.47 12.12
C LEU A 137 -19.68 36.14 12.98
N SER A 138 -20.40 35.34 13.78
CA SER A 138 -21.40 35.81 14.75
C SER A 138 -21.35 34.92 15.98
N GLY A 139 -20.51 35.27 16.96
CA GLY A 139 -20.13 34.36 18.03
C GLY A 139 -19.39 33.15 17.47
N SER A 140 -19.80 31.95 17.84
CA SER A 140 -19.25 30.69 17.29
C SER A 140 -19.86 30.30 15.93
N ASP A 141 -20.89 31.02 15.44
CA ASP A 141 -21.50 30.74 14.16
C ASP A 141 -20.65 31.31 13.01
N ILE A 142 -20.38 30.49 12.00
CA ILE A 142 -19.71 30.87 10.77
C ILE A 142 -20.76 31.00 9.68
N ILE A 143 -20.97 32.22 9.22
CA ILE A 143 -21.98 32.54 8.21
C ILE A 143 -21.30 32.53 6.86
N CYS A 144 -21.79 31.66 5.97
CA CYS A 144 -21.18 31.42 4.67
C CYS A 144 -22.20 31.62 3.53
N THR A 145 -21.67 31.92 2.33
CA THR A 145 -22.38 31.84 1.06
C THR A 145 -21.90 30.64 0.27
N VAL A 146 -22.81 29.80 -0.20
CA VAL A 146 -22.53 28.65 -1.06
C VAL A 146 -22.04 29.13 -2.43
N GLN A 147 -20.88 28.66 -2.89
CA GLN A 147 -20.26 29.12 -4.14
C GLN A 147 -20.70 28.27 -5.34
N ASN A 148 -20.92 26.97 -5.16
CA ASN A 148 -21.38 26.06 -6.20
C ASN A 148 -22.49 25.13 -5.68
N PRO A 149 -23.44 24.72 -6.54
CA PRO A 149 -24.53 23.86 -6.09
C PRO A 149 -24.05 22.44 -5.79
N GLY A 150 -24.69 21.79 -4.80
CA GLY A 150 -24.38 20.40 -4.45
C GLY A 150 -25.45 19.78 -3.55
N THR A 151 -25.33 18.47 -3.35
CA THR A 151 -26.16 17.72 -2.43
C THR A 151 -25.30 17.27 -1.25
N LEU A 152 -25.55 17.79 -0.05
CA LEU A 152 -24.80 17.47 1.15
C LEU A 152 -25.47 16.34 1.90
N GLY A 153 -24.73 15.24 2.10
CA GLY A 153 -25.10 14.13 2.97
C GLY A 153 -24.75 14.37 4.43
N GLN A 154 -25.09 13.39 5.30
CA GLN A 154 -24.79 13.43 6.73
C GLN A 154 -23.31 13.19 7.02
N CYS A 155 -22.80 13.78 8.10
CA CYS A 155 -21.46 13.52 8.66
C CYS A 155 -20.30 13.66 7.64
N LYS A 156 -20.44 14.60 6.69
CA LYS A 156 -19.45 14.82 5.63
C LYS A 156 -18.24 15.60 6.14
N GLN A 157 -17.09 15.32 5.56
CA GLN A 157 -15.84 16.01 5.90
C GLN A 157 -15.91 17.49 5.56
N LEU A 158 -15.27 18.30 6.41
CA LEU A 158 -15.12 19.73 6.27
C LEU A 158 -13.63 20.06 6.26
N ASN A 159 -13.16 20.67 5.18
CA ASN A 159 -11.79 21.11 5.00
C ASN A 159 -11.71 22.64 4.92
N ILE A 160 -10.61 23.20 5.39
CA ILE A 160 -10.34 24.64 5.30
C ILE A 160 -8.94 24.78 4.71
N PRO A 161 -8.81 24.90 3.39
CA PRO A 161 -7.52 25.00 2.74
C PRO A 161 -6.65 26.12 3.31
N HIS A 162 -5.35 25.85 3.45
CA HIS A 162 -4.36 26.82 3.97
C HIS A 162 -4.53 27.23 5.44
N VAL A 163 -5.44 26.60 6.20
CA VAL A 163 -5.64 26.88 7.63
C VAL A 163 -5.12 25.74 8.47
N VAL A 164 -4.24 26.06 9.41
CA VAL A 164 -3.70 25.08 10.37
C VAL A 164 -4.58 25.03 11.60
N ILE A 165 -5.27 23.92 11.80
CA ILE A 165 -6.08 23.66 13.00
C ILE A 165 -5.31 22.73 13.93
N PRO A 166 -5.03 23.14 15.18
CA PRO A 166 -4.19 22.38 16.11
C PRO A 166 -4.97 21.21 16.74
N MET A 167 -5.35 20.22 15.92
CA MET A 167 -5.97 18.99 16.40
C MET A 167 -4.93 17.97 16.84
N PRO A 168 -5.17 17.19 17.91
CA PRO A 168 -4.36 16.02 18.24
C PRO A 168 -4.33 15.05 17.04
N ILE A 169 -3.16 14.49 16.74
CA ILE A 169 -3.02 13.55 15.60
C ILE A 169 -3.82 12.26 15.78
N MET A 170 -4.11 11.89 17.00
CA MET A 170 -4.94 10.72 17.35
C MET A 170 -6.12 11.14 18.18
N THR A 171 -7.29 10.69 17.80
CA THR A 171 -8.51 10.75 18.63
C THR A 171 -8.55 9.59 19.64
N GLU A 172 -9.47 9.63 20.59
CA GLU A 172 -9.72 8.48 21.48
C GLU A 172 -10.16 7.24 20.70
N GLN A 173 -10.96 7.43 19.65
CA GLN A 173 -11.40 6.36 18.76
C GLN A 173 -10.21 5.75 18.00
N ASP A 174 -9.31 6.56 17.42
CA ASP A 174 -8.10 6.05 16.78
C ASP A 174 -7.27 5.22 17.76
N GLY A 175 -7.19 5.64 19.02
CA GLY A 175 -6.51 4.87 20.07
C GLY A 175 -7.20 3.52 20.36
N ALA A 176 -8.53 3.44 20.31
CA ALA A 176 -9.28 2.19 20.46
C ALA A 176 -9.07 1.29 19.22
N ASP A 177 -9.14 1.86 18.03
CA ASP A 177 -8.97 1.17 16.75
C ASP A 177 -7.56 0.59 16.62
N LEU A 178 -6.54 1.34 17.01
CA LEU A 178 -5.14 0.87 17.00
C LEU A 178 -4.92 -0.30 17.98
N ARG A 179 -5.47 -0.23 19.21
CA ARG A 179 -5.40 -1.38 20.14
C ARG A 179 -6.05 -2.61 19.53
N PHE A 180 -7.24 -2.44 18.97
CA PHE A 180 -7.94 -3.52 18.28
C PHE A 180 -7.13 -4.08 17.09
N GLY A 181 -6.51 -3.22 16.29
CA GLY A 181 -5.63 -3.61 15.18
C GLY A 181 -4.40 -4.40 15.65
N ILE A 182 -3.79 -4.01 16.78
CA ILE A 182 -2.67 -4.73 17.40
C ILE A 182 -3.11 -6.16 17.77
N ASP A 183 -4.28 -6.30 18.42
CA ASP A 183 -4.84 -7.61 18.77
C ASP A 183 -5.17 -8.48 17.54
N LEU A 184 -5.54 -7.85 16.44
CA LEU A 184 -5.75 -8.52 15.16
C LEU A 184 -4.46 -8.93 14.45
N GLY A 185 -3.30 -8.42 14.86
CA GLY A 185 -2.01 -8.72 14.23
C GLY A 185 -1.88 -8.11 12.84
N ILE A 186 -2.17 -6.82 12.72
CA ILE A 186 -1.92 -6.01 11.51
C ILE A 186 -0.41 -5.83 11.28
N ASP A 187 -0.02 -5.56 10.05
CA ASP A 187 1.38 -5.36 9.66
C ASP A 187 1.74 -3.87 9.53
N TYR A 188 0.77 -3.03 9.12
CA TYR A 188 0.93 -1.60 8.90
C TYR A 188 -0.20 -0.79 9.51
N VAL A 189 0.13 0.41 9.96
CA VAL A 189 -0.83 1.50 10.23
C VAL A 189 -0.65 2.56 9.16
N ALA A 190 -1.66 2.79 8.32
CA ALA A 190 -1.73 3.96 7.47
C ALA A 190 -2.28 5.12 8.30
N ALA A 191 -1.40 6.04 8.66
CA ALA A 191 -1.70 7.14 9.58
C ALA A 191 -2.19 8.36 8.80
N SER A 192 -3.46 8.72 9.00
CA SER A 192 -4.12 9.83 8.32
C SER A 192 -3.70 11.19 8.87
N PHE A 193 -3.66 12.19 7.98
CA PHE A 193 -3.42 13.60 8.29
C PHE A 193 -2.08 13.91 8.98
N ILE A 194 -1.03 13.14 8.70
CA ILE A 194 0.33 13.43 9.18
C ILE A 194 0.77 14.81 8.68
N ARG A 195 1.34 15.63 9.58
CA ARG A 195 1.80 16.99 9.30
C ARG A 195 3.32 17.16 9.44
N ASN A 196 3.93 16.36 10.33
CA ASN A 196 5.34 16.47 10.71
C ASN A 196 5.84 15.18 11.39
N GLU A 197 7.14 15.13 11.70
CA GLU A 197 7.78 14.01 12.41
C GLU A 197 7.15 13.73 13.78
N GLN A 198 6.75 14.77 14.52
CA GLN A 198 6.21 14.62 15.87
C GLN A 198 4.90 13.84 15.89
N ASP A 199 4.06 13.98 14.87
CA ASP A 199 2.84 13.20 14.70
C ASP A 199 3.17 11.70 14.61
N ILE A 200 4.18 11.34 13.82
CA ILE A 200 4.63 9.95 13.64
C ILE A 200 5.20 9.39 14.94
N ARG A 201 6.03 10.17 15.64
CA ARG A 201 6.59 9.80 16.95
C ARG A 201 5.50 9.55 18.00
N THR A 202 4.41 10.32 17.96
CA THR A 202 3.25 10.15 18.84
C THR A 202 2.57 8.81 18.59
N ILE A 203 2.29 8.47 17.34
CA ILE A 203 1.69 7.18 16.95
C ILE A 203 2.64 6.02 17.30
N ARG A 204 3.94 6.13 17.01
CA ARG A 204 4.94 5.11 17.36
C ARG A 204 4.96 4.85 18.86
N THR A 205 4.99 5.92 19.66
CA THR A 205 4.98 5.81 21.12
C THR A 205 3.72 5.09 21.63
N PHE A 206 2.58 5.35 21.00
CA PHE A 206 1.34 4.67 21.32
C PHE A 206 1.42 3.17 20.97
N LEU A 207 1.86 2.83 19.76
CA LEU A 207 2.00 1.44 19.31
C LEU A 207 2.96 0.66 20.23
N ASP A 208 4.12 1.23 20.55
CA ASP A 208 5.13 0.59 21.40
C ASP A 208 4.62 0.29 22.82
N LYS A 209 3.84 1.22 23.39
CA LYS A 209 3.22 1.06 24.72
C LYS A 209 2.10 0.02 24.75
N ASN A 210 1.45 -0.25 23.63
CA ASN A 210 0.31 -1.17 23.54
C ASN A 210 0.67 -2.52 22.88
N GLY A 211 1.96 -2.84 22.71
CA GLY A 211 2.40 -4.13 22.15
C GLY A 211 2.57 -4.18 20.64
N GLY A 212 2.38 -3.05 19.94
CA GLY A 212 2.49 -2.92 18.48
C GLY A 212 3.90 -2.54 17.99
N LYS A 213 4.97 -2.83 18.74
CA LYS A 213 6.36 -2.46 18.37
C LYS A 213 6.79 -2.98 17.00
N GLY A 214 6.23 -4.11 16.56
CA GLY A 214 6.51 -4.69 15.24
C GLY A 214 5.76 -4.06 14.09
N ILE A 215 4.73 -3.24 14.33
CA ILE A 215 3.87 -2.67 13.27
C ILE A 215 4.57 -1.47 12.62
N ASP A 216 4.58 -1.42 11.29
CA ASP A 216 5.17 -0.33 10.52
C ASP A 216 4.19 0.82 10.32
N ILE A 217 4.68 2.07 10.27
CA ILE A 217 3.86 3.27 10.07
C ILE A 217 4.01 3.74 8.63
N MET A 218 2.89 3.77 7.91
CA MET A 218 2.74 4.36 6.59
C MET A 218 2.10 5.74 6.73
N SER A 219 2.89 6.80 6.58
CA SER A 219 2.38 8.17 6.71
C SER A 219 1.63 8.59 5.47
N LYS A 220 0.40 9.09 5.63
CA LYS A 220 -0.43 9.59 4.54
C LYS A 220 -0.16 11.07 4.33
N ILE A 221 0.18 11.43 3.10
CA ILE A 221 0.43 12.81 2.67
C ILE A 221 -0.88 13.34 2.07
N GLU A 222 -1.58 14.15 2.86
CA GLU A 222 -2.97 14.59 2.63
C GLU A 222 -3.16 16.11 2.76
N ASN A 223 -2.13 16.85 3.17
CA ASN A 223 -2.25 18.27 3.46
C ASN A 223 -0.99 19.06 3.08
N ALA A 224 -1.09 20.39 3.03
CA ALA A 224 -0.01 21.27 2.64
C ALA A 224 1.19 21.21 3.60
N GLN A 225 0.96 21.08 4.92
CA GLN A 225 2.04 20.98 5.90
C GLN A 225 2.89 19.72 5.69
N ALA A 226 2.26 18.60 5.33
CA ALA A 226 3.00 17.38 5.03
C ALA A 226 3.94 17.55 3.82
N ILE A 227 3.55 18.36 2.85
CA ILE A 227 4.41 18.67 1.70
C ILE A 227 5.61 19.52 2.10
N GLU A 228 5.40 20.53 2.96
CA GLU A 228 6.47 21.39 3.49
C GLU A 228 7.48 20.57 4.32
N ASN A 229 6.99 19.60 5.10
CA ASN A 229 7.78 18.79 6.03
C ASN A 229 8.13 17.39 5.46
N ILE A 230 8.04 17.20 4.14
CA ILE A 230 8.11 15.89 3.51
C ILE A 230 9.38 15.08 3.83
N GLU A 231 10.55 15.76 3.90
CA GLU A 231 11.83 15.10 4.15
C GLU A 231 11.89 14.49 5.57
N GLU A 232 11.42 15.23 6.58
CA GLU A 232 11.39 14.73 7.96
C GLU A 232 10.33 13.64 8.16
N ILE A 233 9.18 13.75 7.47
CA ILE A 233 8.14 12.73 7.47
C ILE A 233 8.67 11.44 6.86
N ILE A 234 9.35 11.50 5.70
CA ILE A 234 9.95 10.33 5.06
C ILE A 234 11.00 9.69 5.99
N ALA A 235 11.84 10.48 6.64
CA ALA A 235 12.87 9.97 7.55
C ALA A 235 12.30 9.27 8.78
N ALA A 236 11.12 9.68 9.26
CA ALA A 236 10.47 9.13 10.43
C ALA A 236 9.51 7.96 10.13
N SER A 237 9.15 7.74 8.86
CA SER A 237 8.16 6.76 8.42
C SER A 237 8.80 5.45 7.93
N ASP A 238 8.05 4.35 8.03
CA ASP A 238 8.41 3.06 7.43
C ASP A 238 7.95 2.96 5.97
N ALA A 239 6.89 3.70 5.60
CA ALA A 239 6.39 3.86 4.23
C ALA A 239 5.63 5.18 4.08
N ILE A 240 5.40 5.63 2.85
CA ILE A 240 4.61 6.83 2.52
C ILE A 240 3.42 6.43 1.64
N MET A 241 2.27 7.07 1.87
CA MET A 241 1.11 6.99 0.98
C MET A 241 0.74 8.39 0.48
N VAL A 242 0.76 8.59 -0.83
CA VAL A 242 0.24 9.81 -1.45
C VAL A 242 -1.26 9.63 -1.66
N ALA A 243 -2.07 10.20 -0.77
CA ALA A 243 -3.53 10.12 -0.80
C ALA A 243 -4.09 11.30 -1.61
N ARG A 244 -4.13 11.12 -2.94
CA ARG A 244 -4.40 12.20 -3.91
C ARG A 244 -5.78 12.84 -3.79
N GLY A 245 -6.77 12.07 -3.30
CA GLY A 245 -8.12 12.57 -3.04
C GLY A 245 -8.11 13.69 -2.01
N ASP A 246 -7.67 13.39 -0.79
CA ASP A 246 -7.61 14.34 0.32
C ASP A 246 -6.61 15.48 0.03
N LEU A 247 -5.43 15.15 -0.54
CA LEU A 247 -4.43 16.13 -0.91
C LEU A 247 -4.98 17.16 -1.92
N GLY A 248 -5.76 16.73 -2.92
CA GLY A 248 -6.36 17.60 -3.93
C GLY A 248 -7.50 18.48 -3.42
N VAL A 249 -8.00 18.23 -2.20
CA VAL A 249 -8.95 19.11 -1.49
C VAL A 249 -8.20 20.21 -0.74
N GLU A 250 -7.01 19.90 -0.21
CA GLU A 250 -6.20 20.82 0.61
C GLU A 250 -5.31 21.76 -0.22
N ILE A 251 -4.97 21.37 -1.45
CA ILE A 251 -4.12 22.13 -2.37
C ILE A 251 -4.76 22.24 -3.75
N ASP A 252 -4.25 23.14 -4.59
CA ASP A 252 -4.69 23.22 -5.99
C ASP A 252 -4.55 21.85 -6.69
N PRO A 253 -5.64 21.24 -7.16
CA PRO A 253 -5.62 19.95 -7.85
C PRO A 253 -4.65 19.90 -9.04
N ALA A 254 -4.41 21.03 -9.73
CA ALA A 254 -3.44 21.12 -10.82
C ALA A 254 -1.99 20.88 -10.33
N SER A 255 -1.74 21.07 -9.04
CA SER A 255 -0.44 20.85 -8.42
C SER A 255 -0.18 19.39 -8.01
N VAL A 256 -1.22 18.58 -7.82
CA VAL A 256 -1.11 17.18 -7.35
C VAL A 256 -0.17 16.32 -8.21
N PRO A 257 -0.23 16.34 -9.57
CA PRO A 257 0.61 15.46 -10.38
C PRO A 257 2.11 15.71 -10.21
N HIS A 258 2.55 16.97 -10.12
CA HIS A 258 3.97 17.25 -9.95
C HIS A 258 4.45 17.04 -8.50
N LEU A 259 3.57 17.23 -7.51
CA LEU A 259 3.88 16.91 -6.11
C LEU A 259 4.00 15.40 -5.91
N GLN A 260 3.12 14.60 -6.51
CA GLN A 260 3.27 13.14 -6.56
C GLN A 260 4.67 12.75 -7.04
N LYS A 261 5.12 13.29 -8.18
CA LYS A 261 6.47 13.00 -8.71
C LYS A 261 7.59 13.37 -7.74
N LYS A 262 7.51 14.54 -7.13
CA LYS A 262 8.51 15.01 -6.14
C LYS A 262 8.55 14.10 -4.92
N ILE A 263 7.38 13.72 -4.37
CA ILE A 263 7.27 12.84 -3.20
C ILE A 263 7.84 11.46 -3.53
N VAL A 264 7.44 10.87 -4.67
CA VAL A 264 7.97 9.56 -5.11
C VAL A 264 9.49 9.60 -5.27
N GLN A 265 10.03 10.65 -5.87
CA GLN A 265 11.48 10.82 -6.01
C GLN A 265 12.19 10.96 -4.65
N ALA A 266 11.61 11.72 -3.70
CA ALA A 266 12.15 11.87 -2.36
C ALA A 266 12.14 10.52 -1.60
N CYS A 267 11.04 9.77 -1.66
CA CYS A 267 10.94 8.43 -1.09
C CYS A 267 11.98 7.47 -1.68
N ASN A 268 12.13 7.47 -3.01
CA ASN A 268 13.11 6.63 -3.70
C ASN A 268 14.55 6.96 -3.27
N ARG A 269 14.90 8.26 -3.10
CA ARG A 269 16.24 8.66 -2.58
C ARG A 269 16.46 8.23 -1.14
N ALA A 270 15.41 8.21 -0.34
CA ALA A 270 15.46 7.80 1.06
C ALA A 270 15.34 6.29 1.28
N PHE A 271 15.15 5.49 0.23
CA PHE A 271 14.85 4.06 0.31
C PHE A 271 13.60 3.76 1.15
N CYS A 272 12.58 4.61 1.06
CA CYS A 272 11.30 4.49 1.73
C CYS A 272 10.24 4.03 0.72
N PRO A 273 9.50 2.93 0.94
CA PRO A 273 8.44 2.49 0.05
C PRO A 273 7.36 3.56 -0.11
N VAL A 274 6.85 3.73 -1.33
CA VAL A 274 5.80 4.71 -1.62
C VAL A 274 4.62 4.10 -2.36
N VAL A 275 3.43 4.42 -1.85
CA VAL A 275 2.12 4.00 -2.37
C VAL A 275 1.43 5.20 -3.02
N ILE A 276 0.88 5.00 -4.23
CA ILE A 276 -0.04 5.98 -4.83
C ILE A 276 -1.47 5.48 -4.64
N ALA A 277 -2.29 6.34 -4.06
CA ALA A 277 -3.63 6.00 -3.60
C ALA A 277 -4.69 6.96 -4.15
N THR A 278 -5.93 6.47 -4.18
CA THR A 278 -7.18 7.14 -4.56
C THR A 278 -7.31 7.47 -6.05
N HIS A 279 -8.53 7.33 -6.59
CA HIS A 279 -8.93 7.63 -7.95
C HIS A 279 -8.06 6.96 -9.04
N MET A 280 -7.61 5.71 -8.79
CA MET A 280 -6.74 4.98 -9.72
C MET A 280 -7.53 4.38 -10.90
N LEU A 281 -8.61 3.65 -10.58
CA LEU A 281 -9.53 3.06 -11.54
C LEU A 281 -10.99 3.33 -11.13
N ASP A 282 -11.28 4.54 -10.68
CA ASP A 282 -12.54 4.93 -10.03
C ASP A 282 -13.79 4.57 -10.86
N SER A 283 -13.72 4.71 -12.19
CA SER A 283 -14.82 4.30 -13.07
C SER A 283 -15.18 2.83 -12.92
N MET A 284 -14.23 1.97 -12.49
CA MET A 284 -14.47 0.53 -12.27
C MET A 284 -15.27 0.22 -11.00
N VAL A 285 -15.59 1.20 -10.17
CA VAL A 285 -16.64 1.05 -9.14
C VAL A 285 -17.96 0.64 -9.78
N ARG A 286 -18.29 1.17 -10.97
CA ARG A 286 -19.56 0.99 -11.68
C ARG A 286 -19.43 0.34 -13.05
N ALA A 287 -18.25 0.42 -13.68
CA ALA A 287 -18.02 -0.06 -15.05
C ALA A 287 -17.01 -1.23 -15.07
N PRO A 288 -17.16 -2.22 -15.97
CA PRO A 288 -16.23 -3.35 -16.06
C PRO A 288 -14.87 -2.99 -16.68
N HIS A 289 -14.72 -1.80 -17.23
CA HIS A 289 -13.50 -1.31 -17.87
C HIS A 289 -13.17 0.10 -17.40
N PRO A 290 -11.87 0.40 -17.18
CA PRO A 290 -11.43 1.74 -16.84
C PRO A 290 -11.48 2.67 -18.06
N THR A 291 -11.46 3.96 -17.81
CA THR A 291 -11.20 4.97 -18.84
C THR A 291 -9.75 4.90 -19.31
N ARG A 292 -9.46 5.48 -20.48
CA ARG A 292 -8.08 5.57 -20.97
C ARG A 292 -7.21 6.50 -20.13
N ALA A 293 -7.80 7.53 -19.52
CA ALA A 293 -7.13 8.44 -18.60
C ALA A 293 -6.64 7.69 -17.35
N GLU A 294 -7.48 6.85 -16.75
CA GLU A 294 -7.12 6.02 -15.59
C GLU A 294 -6.02 5.01 -15.91
N VAL A 295 -6.07 4.37 -17.08
CA VAL A 295 -4.98 3.47 -17.53
C VAL A 295 -3.66 4.23 -17.64
N THR A 296 -3.70 5.47 -18.16
CA THR A 296 -2.51 6.34 -18.27
C THR A 296 -2.02 6.76 -16.90
N ASP A 297 -2.91 7.07 -15.97
CA ASP A 297 -2.57 7.46 -14.60
C ASP A 297 -1.87 6.32 -13.84
N VAL A 298 -2.43 5.11 -13.88
CA VAL A 298 -1.79 3.90 -13.31
C VAL A 298 -0.39 3.68 -13.91
N ALA A 299 -0.24 3.78 -15.22
CA ALA A 299 1.06 3.63 -15.89
C ALA A 299 2.05 4.72 -15.45
N ASN A 300 1.61 5.99 -15.36
CA ASN A 300 2.47 7.10 -14.91
C ASN A 300 2.95 6.92 -13.47
N ALA A 301 2.08 6.48 -12.54
CA ALA A 301 2.49 6.21 -11.17
C ALA A 301 3.61 5.15 -11.10
N ILE A 302 3.55 4.13 -11.97
CA ILE A 302 4.60 3.11 -12.09
C ILE A 302 5.89 3.72 -12.69
N TYR A 303 5.78 4.54 -13.73
CA TYR A 303 6.91 5.23 -14.35
C TYR A 303 7.58 6.24 -13.41
N ASP A 304 6.80 6.88 -12.53
CA ASP A 304 7.33 7.74 -11.48
C ASP A 304 8.17 6.97 -10.45
N GLY A 305 7.96 5.64 -10.33
CA GLY A 305 8.73 4.75 -9.45
C GLY A 305 8.01 4.36 -8.17
N ALA A 306 6.68 4.36 -8.14
CA ALA A 306 5.89 3.84 -7.02
C ALA A 306 6.20 2.36 -6.73
N ASP A 307 6.18 1.98 -5.46
CA ASP A 307 6.32 0.58 -5.03
C ASP A 307 4.99 -0.16 -5.09
N ALA A 308 3.91 0.54 -4.73
CA ALA A 308 2.57 -0.02 -4.71
C ALA A 308 1.52 0.98 -5.20
N LEU A 309 0.39 0.43 -5.64
CA LEU A 309 -0.81 1.17 -6.03
C LEU A 309 -1.99 0.67 -5.20
N MET A 310 -2.89 1.57 -4.80
CA MET A 310 -4.03 1.22 -3.97
C MET A 310 -5.36 1.43 -4.71
N LEU A 311 -6.25 0.45 -4.61
CA LEU A 311 -7.66 0.54 -4.97
C LEU A 311 -8.50 0.74 -3.71
N SER A 312 -9.39 1.70 -3.73
CA SER A 312 -10.28 2.09 -2.62
C SER A 312 -11.70 1.60 -2.86
N GLY A 313 -12.57 2.46 -3.38
CA GLY A 313 -13.96 2.14 -3.70
C GLY A 313 -14.11 1.02 -4.71
N GLU A 314 -13.17 0.90 -5.65
CA GLU A 314 -13.16 -0.10 -6.72
C GLU A 314 -13.21 -1.54 -6.18
N THR A 315 -12.61 -1.77 -5.01
CA THR A 315 -12.60 -3.07 -4.36
C THR A 315 -13.52 -3.15 -3.15
N ALA A 316 -13.73 -2.04 -2.40
CA ALA A 316 -14.53 -2.04 -1.18
C ALA A 316 -16.04 -2.14 -1.44
N ILE A 317 -16.54 -1.38 -2.42
CA ILE A 317 -17.97 -1.24 -2.74
C ILE A 317 -18.28 -1.44 -4.24
N GLY A 318 -17.24 -1.58 -5.06
CA GLY A 318 -17.38 -1.68 -6.51
C GLY A 318 -18.07 -2.98 -6.94
N THR A 319 -18.72 -2.92 -8.10
CA THR A 319 -19.40 -4.08 -8.72
C THR A 319 -18.40 -5.13 -9.24
N TYR A 320 -17.14 -4.72 -9.51
CA TYR A 320 -16.15 -5.55 -10.20
C TYR A 320 -14.80 -5.65 -9.45
N PRO A 321 -14.75 -6.01 -8.14
CA PRO A 321 -13.53 -5.93 -7.34
C PRO A 321 -12.38 -6.78 -7.88
N GLN A 322 -12.63 -8.04 -8.24
CA GLN A 322 -11.63 -8.92 -8.84
C GLN A 322 -11.11 -8.39 -10.18
N LEU A 323 -12.01 -7.85 -11.01
CA LEU A 323 -11.66 -7.34 -12.33
C LEU A 323 -10.81 -6.07 -12.23
N ALA A 324 -11.06 -5.22 -11.22
CA ALA A 324 -10.25 -4.03 -10.92
C ALA A 324 -8.80 -4.43 -10.57
N ILE A 325 -8.60 -5.40 -9.66
CA ILE A 325 -7.27 -5.96 -9.35
C ILE A 325 -6.60 -6.54 -10.61
N LYS A 326 -7.32 -7.37 -11.38
CA LYS A 326 -6.80 -7.99 -12.60
C LYS A 326 -6.39 -6.95 -13.64
N THR A 327 -7.17 -5.88 -13.77
CA THR A 327 -6.91 -4.78 -14.70
C THR A 327 -5.66 -4.00 -14.27
N MET A 328 -5.56 -3.61 -13.00
CA MET A 328 -4.38 -2.93 -12.46
C MET A 328 -3.12 -3.81 -12.63
N ALA A 329 -3.20 -5.09 -12.32
CA ALA A 329 -2.10 -6.03 -12.51
C ALA A 329 -1.69 -6.19 -13.98
N ARG A 330 -2.63 -6.08 -14.93
CA ARG A 330 -2.34 -6.11 -16.36
C ARG A 330 -1.63 -4.83 -16.81
N ILE A 331 -2.08 -3.66 -16.35
CA ILE A 331 -1.44 -2.38 -16.64
C ILE A 331 -0.02 -2.37 -16.05
N ALA A 332 0.14 -2.82 -14.81
CA ALA A 332 1.43 -2.90 -14.14
C ALA A 332 2.43 -3.75 -14.96
N ARG A 333 2.05 -4.96 -15.37
CA ARG A 333 2.92 -5.82 -16.19
C ARG A 333 3.31 -5.18 -17.53
N ALA A 334 2.38 -4.49 -18.19
CA ALA A 334 2.67 -3.82 -19.45
C ALA A 334 3.63 -2.64 -19.27
N SER A 335 3.41 -1.81 -18.25
CA SER A 335 4.27 -0.65 -17.93
C SER A 335 5.66 -1.08 -17.50
N GLU A 336 5.77 -2.13 -16.68
CA GLU A 336 7.04 -2.70 -16.23
C GLU A 336 7.84 -3.33 -17.37
N ALA A 337 7.17 -4.02 -18.30
CA ALA A 337 7.84 -4.58 -19.48
C ALA A 337 8.46 -3.48 -20.33
N TYR A 338 7.80 -2.34 -20.49
CA TYR A 338 8.34 -1.18 -21.18
C TYR A 338 9.52 -0.57 -20.41
N LEU A 339 9.38 -0.29 -19.10
CA LEU A 339 10.46 0.26 -18.27
C LEU A 339 11.73 -0.60 -18.29
N LEU A 340 11.57 -1.93 -18.18
CA LEU A 340 12.69 -2.86 -18.11
C LEU A 340 13.35 -3.10 -19.48
N SER A 341 12.67 -2.76 -20.60
CA SER A 341 13.25 -2.81 -21.95
C SER A 341 14.08 -1.58 -22.26
N GLU A 342 13.76 -0.43 -21.67
CA GLU A 342 14.49 0.81 -21.84
C GLU A 342 15.79 0.79 -21.00
N THR A 343 16.87 1.35 -21.57
CA THR A 343 18.15 1.55 -20.85
C THR A 343 18.07 2.70 -19.82
N ASN A 344 16.96 3.39 -19.78
CA ASN A 344 16.68 4.56 -18.93
C ASN A 344 15.83 4.24 -17.71
N ILE A 345 16.18 3.21 -16.93
CA ILE A 345 15.78 3.21 -15.52
C ILE A 345 16.41 4.46 -14.92
N PRO A 346 15.63 5.38 -14.31
CA PRO A 346 16.19 6.60 -13.74
C PRO A 346 17.39 6.26 -12.89
N ASN A 347 18.57 6.80 -13.28
CA ASN A 347 19.79 6.58 -12.51
C ASN A 347 19.52 7.13 -11.11
N ARG A 348 19.29 6.23 -10.16
CA ARG A 348 19.02 6.62 -8.79
C ARG A 348 20.36 7.05 -8.23
N ASP A 349 20.57 8.35 -8.14
CA ASP A 349 21.76 8.96 -7.58
C ASP A 349 22.08 8.31 -6.23
N VAL A 350 23.11 7.48 -6.24
CA VAL A 350 23.66 6.85 -5.03
C VAL A 350 24.56 7.90 -4.36
N ALA A 351 24.03 9.09 -4.14
CA ALA A 351 24.74 10.18 -3.45
C ALA A 351 24.99 9.89 -1.96
N GLN A 352 24.77 8.64 -1.53
CA GLN A 352 24.94 8.27 -0.13
C GLN A 352 26.21 7.44 0.06
N THR A 353 27.08 7.94 0.89
CA THR A 353 28.30 7.30 1.38
C THR A 353 28.07 6.11 2.34
N ARG A 354 26.87 5.49 2.31
CA ARG A 354 26.53 4.36 3.19
C ARG A 354 26.85 3.03 2.51
N VAL A 355 27.41 2.09 3.29
CA VAL A 355 27.86 0.78 2.78
C VAL A 355 26.70 -0.04 2.20
N SER A 356 25.61 -0.22 2.94
CA SER A 356 24.52 -1.12 2.53
C SER A 356 23.84 -0.76 1.21
N PRO A 357 23.50 0.50 0.92
CA PRO A 357 22.98 0.90 -0.41
C PRO A 357 23.99 0.65 -1.53
N MET A 358 25.28 0.89 -1.31
CA MET A 358 26.31 0.65 -2.32
C MET A 358 26.47 -0.85 -2.65
N ILE A 359 26.39 -1.70 -1.63
CA ILE A 359 26.41 -3.16 -1.80
C ILE A 359 25.17 -3.65 -2.55
N ALA A 360 23.99 -3.14 -2.21
CA ALA A 360 22.75 -3.46 -2.92
C ALA A 360 22.82 -3.04 -4.40
N HIS A 361 23.38 -1.85 -4.70
CA HIS A 361 23.60 -1.37 -6.06
C HIS A 361 24.61 -2.26 -6.81
N ALA A 362 25.72 -2.64 -6.16
CA ALA A 362 26.70 -3.55 -6.75
C ALA A 362 26.09 -4.93 -7.07
N ALA A 363 25.23 -5.46 -6.18
CA ALA A 363 24.53 -6.72 -6.42
C ALA A 363 23.61 -6.65 -7.65
N VAL A 364 22.85 -5.56 -7.80
CA VAL A 364 21.97 -5.35 -8.96
C VAL A 364 22.79 -5.25 -10.25
N ASN A 365 23.85 -4.42 -10.27
CA ASN A 365 24.72 -4.29 -11.43
C ASN A 365 25.41 -5.61 -11.82
N THR A 366 25.87 -6.38 -10.82
CA THR A 366 26.47 -7.70 -11.03
C THR A 366 25.45 -8.68 -11.62
N ALA A 367 24.21 -8.68 -11.08
CA ALA A 367 23.13 -9.54 -11.58
C ALA A 367 22.79 -9.25 -13.06
N GLU A 368 22.74 -7.98 -13.41
CA GLU A 368 22.45 -7.56 -14.80
C GLU A 368 23.62 -7.86 -15.75
N ALA A 369 24.86 -7.55 -15.34
CA ALA A 369 26.05 -7.77 -16.14
C ALA A 369 26.30 -9.26 -16.45
N LEU A 370 26.01 -10.13 -15.49
CA LEU A 370 26.17 -11.58 -15.61
C LEU A 370 24.91 -12.29 -16.11
N ALA A 371 23.83 -11.57 -16.41
CA ALA A 371 22.52 -12.14 -16.74
C ALA A 371 22.09 -13.23 -15.74
N ALA A 372 22.27 -12.94 -14.44
CA ALA A 372 21.92 -13.85 -13.36
C ALA A 372 20.42 -14.17 -13.38
N HIS A 373 20.06 -15.36 -12.86
CA HIS A 373 18.66 -15.79 -12.81
C HIS A 373 17.86 -14.96 -11.79
N CYS A 374 18.46 -14.68 -10.62
CA CYS A 374 17.81 -13.94 -9.53
C CYS A 374 18.83 -13.27 -8.59
N ILE A 375 18.32 -12.40 -7.72
CA ILE A 375 19.03 -11.90 -6.55
C ILE A 375 18.34 -12.50 -5.31
N VAL A 376 19.13 -13.12 -4.43
CA VAL A 376 18.65 -13.70 -3.18
C VAL A 376 19.13 -12.86 -2.00
N THR A 377 18.20 -12.46 -1.13
CA THR A 377 18.48 -11.58 0.00
C THR A 377 18.03 -12.22 1.30
N PRO A 378 18.90 -13.01 1.98
CA PRO A 378 18.64 -13.41 3.35
C PRO A 378 18.51 -12.17 4.25
N THR A 379 17.42 -12.07 5.01
CA THR A 379 17.14 -10.84 5.77
C THR A 379 16.34 -11.09 7.04
N LEU A 380 16.78 -10.46 8.14
CA LEU A 380 16.10 -10.50 9.45
C LEU A 380 14.93 -9.50 9.54
N THR A 381 15.06 -8.36 8.89
CA THR A 381 14.15 -7.22 9.03
C THR A 381 13.52 -6.79 7.72
N GLY A 382 13.90 -7.39 6.59
CA GLY A 382 13.50 -6.98 5.25
C GLY A 382 14.40 -5.90 4.63
N ARG A 383 15.32 -5.28 5.39
CA ARG A 383 16.07 -4.09 4.92
C ARG A 383 16.91 -4.36 3.68
N THR A 384 17.63 -5.47 3.60
CA THR A 384 18.45 -5.81 2.43
C THR A 384 17.60 -5.95 1.18
N ALA A 385 16.46 -6.65 1.28
CA ALA A 385 15.53 -6.82 0.17
C ALA A 385 14.94 -5.48 -0.30
N LEU A 386 14.60 -4.59 0.64
CA LEU A 386 14.12 -3.24 0.32
C LEU A 386 15.18 -2.41 -0.42
N LEU A 387 16.44 -2.45 0.02
CA LEU A 387 17.53 -1.75 -0.65
C LEU A 387 17.73 -2.25 -2.09
N VAL A 388 17.74 -3.57 -2.30
CA VAL A 388 17.85 -4.16 -3.65
C VAL A 388 16.64 -3.80 -4.50
N SER A 389 15.43 -3.89 -3.95
CA SER A 389 14.17 -3.52 -4.61
C SER A 389 14.20 -2.08 -5.13
N ASN A 390 14.75 -1.17 -4.33
CA ASN A 390 14.81 0.24 -4.69
C ASN A 390 15.61 0.52 -5.97
N PHE A 391 16.60 -0.32 -6.32
CA PHE A 391 17.36 -0.21 -7.58
C PHE A 391 16.66 -0.84 -8.78
N ARG A 392 15.45 -1.39 -8.61
CA ARG A 392 14.59 -1.92 -9.69
C ARG A 392 15.30 -2.90 -10.63
N PRO A 393 15.94 -3.98 -10.12
CA PRO A 393 16.68 -4.92 -10.97
C PRO A 393 15.77 -5.57 -12.01
N LYS A 394 16.34 -5.92 -13.18
CA LYS A 394 15.63 -6.66 -14.23
C LYS A 394 15.35 -8.10 -13.85
N VAL A 395 16.12 -8.66 -12.91
CA VAL A 395 15.95 -10.03 -12.40
C VAL A 395 15.04 -10.07 -11.17
N PRO A 396 14.40 -11.22 -10.83
CA PRO A 396 13.60 -11.38 -9.61
C PRO A 396 14.42 -11.18 -8.35
N ILE A 397 13.76 -10.73 -7.27
CA ILE A 397 14.33 -10.61 -5.92
C ILE A 397 13.63 -11.60 -5.01
N TYR A 398 14.38 -12.55 -4.45
CA TYR A 398 13.88 -13.52 -3.48
C TYR A 398 14.43 -13.20 -2.09
N ALA A 399 13.53 -12.78 -1.19
CA ALA A 399 13.90 -12.49 0.19
C ALA A 399 13.68 -13.72 1.06
N VAL A 400 14.75 -14.28 1.61
CA VAL A 400 14.67 -15.41 2.56
C VAL A 400 14.61 -14.83 3.98
N THR A 401 13.54 -15.14 4.71
CA THR A 401 13.31 -14.63 6.06
C THR A 401 12.77 -15.73 6.98
N ALA A 402 13.06 -15.59 8.30
CA ALA A 402 12.67 -16.57 9.29
C ALA A 402 11.23 -16.39 9.82
N THR A 403 10.60 -15.26 9.57
CA THR A 403 9.30 -14.92 10.17
C THR A 403 8.27 -14.52 9.13
N ASP A 404 7.02 -14.95 9.34
CA ASP A 404 5.86 -14.53 8.54
C ASP A 404 5.64 -13.03 8.60
N GLU A 405 5.92 -12.38 9.73
CA GLU A 405 5.80 -10.93 9.91
C GLU A 405 6.64 -10.17 8.88
N VAL A 406 7.94 -10.51 8.79
CA VAL A 406 8.83 -9.86 7.82
C VAL A 406 8.41 -10.20 6.38
N ALA A 407 8.00 -11.44 6.13
CA ALA A 407 7.51 -11.85 4.82
C ALA A 407 6.29 -11.02 4.38
N ARG A 408 5.33 -10.77 5.30
CA ARG A 408 4.15 -9.94 5.02
C ARG A 408 4.49 -8.47 4.81
N LYS A 409 5.43 -7.91 5.56
CA LYS A 409 5.92 -6.54 5.34
C LYS A 409 6.58 -6.38 3.98
N LEU A 410 7.35 -7.35 3.56
CA LEU A 410 7.97 -7.34 2.23
C LEU A 410 6.97 -7.42 1.08
N SER A 411 5.69 -7.76 1.34
CA SER A 411 4.64 -7.69 0.32
C SER A 411 4.35 -6.26 -0.19
N LEU A 412 4.84 -5.22 0.51
CA LEU A 412 4.79 -3.83 0.03
C LEU A 412 5.99 -3.46 -0.88
N CYS A 413 7.09 -4.22 -0.82
CA CYS A 413 8.32 -3.89 -1.54
C CYS A 413 8.24 -4.33 -3.02
N TRP A 414 8.48 -3.41 -3.94
CA TRP A 414 8.47 -3.66 -5.37
C TRP A 414 9.34 -4.85 -5.77
N GLY A 415 8.79 -5.78 -6.54
CA GLY A 415 9.52 -6.91 -7.12
C GLY A 415 10.03 -7.96 -6.14
N VAL A 416 9.80 -7.81 -4.83
CA VAL A 416 10.25 -8.78 -3.82
C VAL A 416 9.23 -9.91 -3.69
N GLU A 417 9.71 -11.15 -3.75
CA GLU A 417 8.98 -12.36 -3.37
C GLU A 417 9.65 -12.94 -2.12
N SER A 418 8.87 -13.17 -1.05
CA SER A 418 9.39 -13.67 0.22
C SER A 418 9.30 -15.17 0.33
N ILE A 419 10.33 -15.80 0.88
CA ILE A 419 10.45 -17.23 1.15
C ILE A 419 10.73 -17.41 2.63
N LEU A 420 9.99 -18.29 3.30
CA LEU A 420 10.30 -18.67 4.66
C LEU A 420 11.48 -19.65 4.67
N GLY A 421 12.53 -19.32 5.44
CA GLY A 421 13.72 -20.12 5.55
C GLY A 421 14.57 -19.76 6.75
N SER A 422 15.45 -20.65 7.17
CA SER A 422 16.35 -20.41 8.30
C SER A 422 17.50 -19.50 7.87
N ILE A 423 17.66 -18.39 8.59
CA ILE A 423 18.74 -17.41 8.43
C ILE A 423 19.66 -17.36 9.68
N GLN A 424 19.76 -18.48 10.39
CA GLN A 424 20.65 -18.64 11.56
C GLN A 424 22.00 -19.19 11.12
N GLY A 425 23.06 -18.85 11.87
CA GLY A 425 24.41 -19.35 11.64
C GLY A 425 25.37 -18.29 11.10
N ASP A 426 26.53 -18.76 10.63
CA ASP A 426 27.50 -17.93 9.93
C ASP A 426 27.07 -17.64 8.46
N ALA A 427 27.80 -16.77 7.77
CA ALA A 427 27.48 -16.36 6.40
C ALA A 427 27.38 -17.54 5.43
N SER A 428 28.29 -18.53 5.52
CA SER A 428 28.28 -19.71 4.65
C SER A 428 27.05 -20.60 4.89
N GLN A 429 26.63 -20.76 6.15
CA GLN A 429 25.46 -21.54 6.53
C GLN A 429 24.17 -20.83 6.08
N ILE A 430 24.08 -19.50 6.24
CA ILE A 430 22.95 -18.70 5.78
C ILE A 430 22.83 -18.80 4.25
N LEU A 431 23.95 -18.69 3.54
CA LEU A 431 23.98 -18.79 2.09
C LEU A 431 23.49 -20.17 1.63
N ALA A 432 24.05 -21.26 2.16
CA ALA A 432 23.66 -22.61 1.77
C ALA A 432 22.17 -22.91 2.05
N ARG A 433 21.63 -22.45 3.18
CA ARG A 433 20.21 -22.62 3.53
C ARG A 433 19.30 -21.76 2.63
N SER A 434 19.73 -20.56 2.28
CA SER A 434 18.96 -19.68 1.40
C SER A 434 18.98 -20.21 -0.03
N GLU A 435 20.09 -20.77 -0.49
CA GLU A 435 20.19 -21.48 -1.77
C GLU A 435 19.21 -22.66 -1.79
N GLN A 436 19.20 -23.48 -0.74
CA GLN A 436 18.28 -24.60 -0.62
C GLN A 436 16.81 -24.16 -0.62
N ALA A 437 16.47 -23.09 0.13
CA ALA A 437 15.11 -22.57 0.19
C ALA A 437 14.59 -22.09 -1.20
N VAL A 438 15.44 -21.43 -1.98
CA VAL A 438 15.08 -20.97 -3.33
C VAL A 438 14.90 -22.14 -4.28
N VAL A 439 15.70 -23.21 -4.15
CA VAL A 439 15.58 -24.42 -4.97
C VAL A 439 14.36 -25.24 -4.58
N ASP A 440 14.07 -25.39 -3.28
CA ASP A 440 12.91 -26.13 -2.78
C ASP A 440 11.56 -25.50 -3.18
N THR A 441 11.56 -24.18 -3.41
CA THR A 441 10.42 -23.44 -3.92
C THR A 441 10.35 -23.38 -5.45
N TYR A 442 11.26 -24.06 -6.15
CA TYR A 442 11.38 -24.08 -7.62
C TYR A 442 11.56 -22.70 -8.27
N LEU A 443 12.05 -21.71 -7.52
CA LEU A 443 12.36 -20.38 -8.03
C LEU A 443 13.75 -20.27 -8.65
N ALA A 444 14.63 -21.22 -8.37
CA ALA A 444 15.89 -21.46 -9.07
C ALA A 444 16.15 -22.96 -9.16
N LYS A 445 17.02 -23.36 -10.08
CA LYS A 445 17.44 -24.76 -10.29
C LYS A 445 18.94 -24.90 -10.31
N THR A 446 19.42 -26.10 -10.11
CA THR A 446 20.84 -26.42 -10.21
C THR A 446 21.40 -25.94 -11.55
N GLY A 447 22.50 -25.21 -11.52
CA GLY A 447 23.17 -24.62 -12.68
C GLY A 447 22.80 -23.15 -12.94
N ASP A 448 21.72 -22.63 -12.37
CA ASP A 448 21.38 -21.20 -12.47
C ASP A 448 22.44 -20.35 -11.74
N LEU A 449 22.68 -19.13 -12.26
CA LEU A 449 23.54 -18.16 -11.60
C LEU A 449 22.68 -17.24 -10.74
N ALA A 450 22.99 -17.15 -9.45
CA ALA A 450 22.29 -16.30 -8.49
C ALA A 450 23.27 -15.36 -7.78
N ILE A 451 22.78 -14.15 -7.48
CA ILE A 451 23.54 -13.16 -6.72
C ILE A 451 22.98 -13.14 -5.29
N PHE A 452 23.82 -13.36 -4.30
CA PHE A 452 23.45 -13.29 -2.88
C PHE A 452 23.95 -11.99 -2.26
N THR A 453 23.09 -11.34 -1.45
CA THR A 453 23.48 -10.18 -0.65
C THR A 453 23.12 -10.44 0.80
N LEU A 454 24.08 -10.37 1.69
CA LEU A 454 23.88 -10.61 3.12
C LEU A 454 24.71 -9.65 3.98
N GLY A 455 24.36 -9.57 5.27
CA GLY A 455 25.15 -8.89 6.28
C GLY A 455 26.00 -9.90 7.02
N ASP A 456 27.32 -9.71 7.03
CA ASP A 456 28.22 -10.47 7.87
C ASP A 456 28.39 -9.75 9.22
N ARG A 457 28.12 -10.48 10.30
CA ARG A 457 28.18 -9.97 11.67
C ARG A 457 29.62 -9.71 12.16
N GLU A 458 30.58 -10.46 11.65
CA GLU A 458 31.97 -10.41 12.13
C GLU A 458 32.78 -9.28 11.49
N THR A 459 32.45 -8.89 10.27
CA THR A 459 33.23 -7.92 9.48
C THR A 459 32.57 -6.55 9.31
N SER A 460 31.39 -6.34 9.89
CA SER A 460 30.67 -5.07 9.73
C SER A 460 31.26 -3.99 10.65
N PRO A 461 31.94 -2.96 10.12
CA PRO A 461 32.45 -1.84 10.92
C PRO A 461 31.34 -0.94 11.46
N GLU A 462 30.12 -1.11 11.01
CA GLU A 462 28.94 -0.31 11.36
C GLU A 462 27.81 -1.19 11.92
N ALA A 463 28.04 -1.84 13.09
CA ALA A 463 26.95 -2.22 13.97
C ALA A 463 26.38 -0.95 14.62
N SER A 464 26.06 0.06 13.85
CA SER A 464 25.45 1.28 14.34
C SER A 464 23.94 1.08 14.40
N GLU A 465 23.33 1.52 15.49
CA GLU A 465 21.90 1.73 15.60
C GLU A 465 21.45 2.69 14.51
N ILE A 466 21.11 2.16 13.34
CA ILE A 466 20.49 2.93 12.28
C ILE A 466 19.00 2.95 12.62
N ALA A 467 18.51 4.11 13.03
CA ALA A 467 17.08 4.34 13.09
C ALA A 467 16.52 4.16 11.68
N ILE A 468 15.66 3.16 11.49
CA ILE A 468 14.87 2.97 10.29
C ILE A 468 13.44 3.29 10.70
N GLY A 469 12.92 4.40 10.14
CA GLY A 469 11.63 4.90 10.58
C GLY A 469 11.64 5.25 12.07
N SER A 470 10.50 5.10 12.72
CA SER A 470 10.29 5.42 14.14
C SER A 470 10.79 4.35 15.12
N SER A 471 11.36 3.22 14.67
CA SER A 471 11.85 2.16 15.55
C SER A 471 13.38 2.07 15.58
N GLN A 472 13.95 2.16 16.80
CA GLN A 472 15.35 1.81 17.04
C GLN A 472 15.48 0.29 16.97
N ARG A 473 15.96 -0.23 15.84
CA ARG A 473 16.31 -1.66 15.67
C ARG A 473 17.80 -1.76 15.39
N THR A 474 18.47 -2.66 16.08
CA THR A 474 19.85 -3.03 15.75
C THR A 474 19.84 -3.73 14.39
N VAL A 475 20.32 -3.07 13.35
CA VAL A 475 20.36 -3.61 11.99
C VAL A 475 21.81 -3.90 11.64
N HIS A 476 22.09 -5.15 11.26
CA HIS A 476 23.38 -5.50 10.67
C HIS A 476 23.46 -4.92 9.25
N ALA A 477 24.56 -4.25 8.95
CA ALA A 477 24.78 -3.69 7.61
C ALA A 477 24.88 -4.81 6.57
N THR A 478 24.24 -4.63 5.41
CA THR A 478 24.50 -5.45 4.24
C THR A 478 25.88 -5.09 3.70
N ASN A 479 26.84 -6.02 3.74
CA ASN A 479 28.24 -5.77 3.40
C ASN A 479 28.86 -6.80 2.47
N VAL A 480 28.11 -7.85 2.08
CA VAL A 480 28.61 -8.95 1.24
C VAL A 480 27.75 -9.07 -0.03
N VAL A 481 28.42 -9.24 -1.17
CA VAL A 481 27.84 -9.71 -2.44
C VAL A 481 28.59 -10.95 -2.86
N GLU A 482 27.86 -12.03 -3.13
CA GLU A 482 28.44 -13.29 -3.59
C GLU A 482 27.76 -13.77 -4.86
N VAL A 483 28.55 -14.23 -5.83
CA VAL A 483 28.08 -14.82 -7.08
C VAL A 483 28.11 -16.33 -6.94
N VAL A 484 26.97 -16.97 -7.00
CA VAL A 484 26.83 -18.41 -6.76
C VAL A 484 26.22 -19.10 -7.98
N GLN A 485 26.87 -20.16 -8.46
CA GLN A 485 26.23 -21.12 -9.32
C GLN A 485 25.49 -22.14 -8.43
N VAL A 486 24.17 -22.15 -8.53
CA VAL A 486 23.29 -23.01 -7.71
C VAL A 486 23.69 -24.47 -7.85
N LYS A 487 24.02 -25.12 -6.73
CA LYS A 487 24.42 -26.54 -6.64
C LYS A 487 23.38 -27.39 -5.92
N ALA A 488 22.55 -26.75 -5.10
CA ALA A 488 21.49 -27.44 -4.35
C ALA A 488 20.51 -28.14 -5.29
N SER A 489 20.00 -29.28 -4.84
CA SER A 489 18.92 -30.03 -5.51
C SER A 489 17.68 -30.01 -4.62
N PRO A 490 16.45 -30.09 -5.19
CA PRO A 490 15.22 -30.13 -4.40
C PRO A 490 15.27 -31.23 -3.33
N SER A 491 14.85 -30.91 -2.10
CA SER A 491 14.82 -31.90 -1.02
C SER A 491 13.71 -32.93 -1.29
N ARG A 492 14.00 -34.22 -1.02
CA ARG A 492 13.08 -35.36 -1.30
C ARG A 492 11.76 -35.32 -0.50
N LEU A 493 11.63 -34.45 0.48
CA LEU A 493 10.47 -34.38 1.39
C LEU A 493 9.19 -33.78 0.76
N GLN A 494 9.26 -33.20 -0.43
CA GLN A 494 8.08 -32.58 -1.08
C GLN A 494 7.42 -33.45 -2.14
N HIS A 495 7.95 -34.63 -2.50
CA HIS A 495 7.35 -35.54 -3.46
C HIS A 495 6.24 -36.44 -2.90
N ALA A 496 5.98 -36.44 -1.59
CA ALA A 496 5.00 -37.33 -0.96
C ALA A 496 3.54 -36.83 -1.00
N THR A 497 3.26 -35.58 -1.42
CA THR A 497 1.90 -35.04 -1.42
C THR A 497 1.28 -34.85 -2.81
N ALA A 498 2.00 -35.19 -3.90
CA ALA A 498 1.48 -35.08 -5.27
C ALA A 498 1.15 -36.46 -5.92
N ALA A 499 1.39 -37.60 -5.24
CA ALA A 499 1.28 -38.93 -5.83
C ALA A 499 0.13 -39.79 -5.30
N ASP A 500 -0.65 -39.31 -4.34
CA ASP A 500 -1.83 -40.07 -3.86
C ASP A 500 -3.13 -39.41 -4.32
N GLY A 501 -3.54 -39.71 -5.56
CA GLY A 501 -4.82 -39.21 -6.03
C GLY A 501 -5.17 -39.45 -7.50
N VAL A 502 -4.68 -40.52 -8.14
CA VAL A 502 -5.36 -41.05 -9.34
C VAL A 502 -5.10 -42.57 -9.40
N SER A 503 -6.04 -43.33 -8.90
CA SER A 503 -6.13 -44.77 -9.21
C SER A 503 -6.70 -44.91 -10.61
N ASP A 504 -5.84 -45.33 -11.51
CA ASP A 504 -6.12 -45.73 -12.88
C ASP A 504 -6.91 -47.08 -12.83
N THR A 505 -8.21 -47.03 -13.08
CA THR A 505 -8.97 -48.24 -13.45
C THR A 505 -9.13 -48.23 -14.96
N ARG A 506 -8.18 -48.92 -15.61
CA ARG A 506 -8.37 -49.36 -17.00
C ARG A 506 -9.50 -50.40 -17.02
N HIS A 507 -10.49 -50.17 -17.87
CA HIS A 507 -11.24 -51.26 -18.54
C HIS A 507 -10.98 -51.11 -20.04
N GLU A 508 -10.43 -52.20 -20.56
CA GLU A 508 -10.30 -52.53 -21.98
C GLU A 508 -11.66 -52.86 -22.59
N ASP A 509 -11.66 -52.77 -23.92
CA ASP A 509 -12.61 -53.32 -24.91
C ASP A 509 -13.84 -52.48 -25.27
N ASP A 510 -13.94 -51.97 -26.47
CA ASP A 510 -14.39 -52.66 -27.67
C ASP A 510 -14.34 -51.77 -28.94
N ASP A 511 -13.87 -52.38 -30.00
CA ASP A 511 -13.92 -51.96 -31.38
C ASP A 511 -15.34 -51.70 -31.90
N ALA A 512 -15.57 -50.64 -32.70
CA ALA A 512 -16.33 -50.76 -33.96
C ALA A 512 -16.39 -49.43 -34.74
N ARG A 513 -15.67 -49.39 -35.85
CA ARG A 513 -15.95 -48.78 -37.16
C ARG A 513 -17.29 -48.01 -37.32
N ILE A 514 -17.23 -46.83 -37.99
CA ILE A 514 -17.83 -46.59 -39.34
C ILE A 514 -17.65 -45.10 -39.73
N SER A 515 -16.92 -44.96 -40.86
CA SER A 515 -17.07 -44.08 -42.06
C SER A 515 -17.66 -42.66 -41.95
N ASP A 516 -16.84 -41.71 -42.35
CA ASP A 516 -16.91 -40.91 -43.58
C ASP A 516 -18.28 -40.31 -43.98
N THR A 517 -18.38 -38.99 -44.04
CA THR A 517 -18.84 -38.23 -45.20
C THR A 517 -18.95 -36.71 -44.94
N THR A 518 -18.18 -35.97 -45.76
CA THR A 518 -18.54 -34.72 -46.49
C THR A 518 -19.03 -33.47 -45.73
N ARG A 519 -18.25 -32.44 -45.68
CA ARG A 519 -18.08 -31.33 -46.65
C ARG A 519 -19.14 -30.22 -46.64
N LYS A 520 -18.67 -29.01 -46.50
CA LYS A 520 -19.21 -27.70 -46.97
C LYS A 520 -20.42 -27.13 -46.18
N GLU A 521 -20.51 -25.88 -45.90
CA GLU A 521 -20.21 -24.59 -46.52
C GLU A 521 -20.44 -23.43 -45.51
N ARG A 522 -19.59 -22.39 -45.62
CA ARG A 522 -19.90 -20.95 -45.61
C ARG A 522 -20.89 -20.35 -44.59
N LEU A 523 -20.48 -19.45 -43.75
CA LEU A 523 -20.33 -17.99 -43.92
C LEU A 523 -19.60 -17.44 -42.69
#